data_a0a5f809fa0485aebcfee390f3671ca7
#
_entry.id   a0a5f809fa0485aebcfee390f3671ca7
#
_cell.length_a   1.000
_cell.length_b   1.000
_cell.length_c   1.000
_cell.angle_alpha   90.00
_cell.angle_beta   90.00
_cell.angle_gamma   90.00
#
_symmetry.space_group_name_H-M   'P 1'
#
loop_
_entity.id
_entity.type
_entity.pdbx_description
1 polymer ?
#
loop_
_entity_poly.entity_id
_entity_poly.type
_entity_poly.pdbx_seq_one_letter_code
_entity_poly.pdbx_strand_id
1 'polypeptide(L)'
;MCIRDRLKEATKDNLIKLGLPFDQSINPLMMKGENGWGSDKTSRRELISKDYRIILMAGDQITDFISLDESTVSIQQRLELSNKYRDEWGTKWFMITNPMYGKWEGAIYNNIYPSSQEKAKELRFQALDPK
;
A
#
# COMPACT_ATOMS: atom_id res chain seq x y z
N MET A 1 5.18 0.27 1.10
CA MET A 1 5.86 1.02 2.20
C MET A 1 6.20 2.41 1.70
N CYS A 2 5.80 3.47 2.43
CA CYS A 2 6.11 4.83 2.02
C CYS A 2 7.48 5.24 2.61
N ILE A 3 8.55 4.93 1.89
CA ILE A 3 9.89 5.34 2.28
C ILE A 3 10.06 6.83 1.94
N ARG A 4 10.57 7.60 2.88
CA ARG A 4 10.78 9.04 2.70
C ARG A 4 12.02 9.30 1.84
N ASP A 5 12.03 10.41 1.11
CA ASP A 5 13.12 10.88 0.24
C ASP A 5 14.52 10.81 0.86
N ARG A 6 14.64 11.18 2.14
CA ARG A 6 15.92 11.10 2.91
C ARG A 6 16.56 9.71 2.96
N LEU A 7 15.80 8.65 2.67
CA LEU A 7 16.27 7.26 2.66
C LEU A 7 16.50 6.73 1.24
N LYS A 8 16.44 7.57 0.22
CA LYS A 8 16.48 7.16 -1.19
C LYS A 8 17.77 6.40 -1.51
N GLU A 9 18.93 6.97 -1.18
CA GLU A 9 20.22 6.34 -1.48
C GLU A 9 20.38 5.00 -0.74
N ALA A 10 20.07 4.94 0.55
CA ALA A 10 20.10 3.69 1.30
C ALA A 10 19.15 2.63 0.75
N THR A 11 17.97 3.04 0.27
CA THR A 11 17.01 2.14 -0.38
C THR A 11 17.56 1.63 -1.70
N LYS A 12 18.11 2.51 -2.53
CA LYS A 12 18.75 2.16 -3.80
C LYS A 12 19.88 1.15 -3.59
N ASP A 13 20.79 1.42 -2.67
CA ASP A 13 21.90 0.53 -2.37
C ASP A 13 21.44 -0.87 -1.95
N ASN A 14 20.40 -0.94 -1.11
CA ASN A 14 19.83 -2.22 -0.69
C ASN A 14 19.18 -2.98 -1.87
N LEU A 15 18.47 -2.31 -2.75
CA LEU A 15 17.85 -2.95 -3.91
C LEU A 15 18.89 -3.44 -4.90
N ILE A 16 19.97 -2.68 -5.13
CA ILE A 16 21.11 -3.12 -5.96
C ILE A 16 21.76 -4.36 -5.35
N LYS A 17 22.01 -4.37 -4.04
CA LYS A 17 22.58 -5.54 -3.33
C LYS A 17 21.68 -6.79 -3.44
N LEU A 18 20.36 -6.59 -3.58
CA LEU A 18 19.40 -7.67 -3.82
C LEU A 18 19.31 -8.11 -5.29
N GLY A 19 20.12 -7.53 -6.19
CA GLY A 19 20.19 -7.89 -7.59
C GLY A 19 19.10 -7.25 -8.45
N LEU A 20 18.38 -6.23 -7.94
CA LEU A 20 17.41 -5.51 -8.76
C LEU A 20 18.15 -4.58 -9.74
N PRO A 21 17.80 -4.61 -11.05
CA PRO A 21 18.44 -3.76 -12.03
C PRO A 21 18.07 -2.29 -11.80
N PHE A 22 19.09 -1.44 -11.80
CA PHE A 22 18.92 0.01 -11.80
C PHE A 22 19.46 0.58 -13.10
N ASP A 23 18.56 0.86 -14.02
CA ASP A 23 18.90 1.62 -15.23
C ASP A 23 18.83 3.12 -14.91
N GLN A 24 19.87 3.86 -15.29
CA GLN A 24 19.91 5.32 -15.08
C GLN A 24 18.89 6.07 -15.96
N SER A 25 18.42 5.46 -17.05
CA SER A 25 17.39 6.03 -17.91
C SER A 25 16.00 6.01 -17.30
N ILE A 26 15.77 5.15 -16.31
CA ILE A 26 14.49 5.01 -15.60
C ILE A 26 14.72 5.36 -14.13
N ASN A 27 13.89 6.24 -13.57
CA ASN A 27 13.91 6.46 -12.12
C ASN A 27 13.05 5.38 -11.42
N PRO A 28 13.64 4.26 -10.98
CA PRO A 28 12.87 3.15 -10.39
C PRO A 28 12.44 3.43 -8.96
N LEU A 29 12.95 4.50 -8.33
CA LEU A 29 12.61 4.89 -6.97
C LEU A 29 11.85 6.21 -6.96
N MET A 30 10.56 6.11 -6.74
CA MET A 30 9.63 7.23 -6.61
C MET A 30 9.22 7.38 -5.15
N MET A 31 9.96 8.20 -4.42
CA MET A 31 9.83 8.30 -2.95
C MET A 31 8.72 9.26 -2.53
N LYS A 32 8.19 9.04 -1.31
CA LYS A 32 7.31 10.02 -0.68
C LYS A 32 8.09 11.29 -0.35
N GLY A 33 7.55 12.45 -0.75
CA GLY A 33 8.18 13.77 -0.58
C GLY A 33 8.77 14.32 -1.88
N GLU A 34 9.11 13.45 -2.84
CA GLU A 34 9.55 13.89 -4.17
C GLU A 34 8.37 14.37 -5.01
N ASN A 35 8.57 15.39 -5.83
CA ASN A 35 7.56 15.93 -6.76
C ASN A 35 6.18 16.21 -6.13
N GLY A 36 6.14 16.53 -4.83
CA GLY A 36 4.90 16.70 -4.09
C GLY A 36 4.13 15.40 -3.77
N TRP A 37 4.71 14.23 -4.01
CA TRP A 37 4.07 12.94 -3.79
C TRP A 37 3.84 12.65 -2.31
N GLY A 38 2.59 12.37 -1.98
CA GLY A 38 2.17 11.93 -0.66
C GLY A 38 2.30 10.40 -0.46
N SER A 39 1.41 9.85 0.35
CA SER A 39 1.30 8.40 0.58
C SER A 39 0.55 7.68 -0.53
N ASP A 40 -0.41 8.35 -1.20
CA ASP A 40 -1.10 7.83 -2.37
C ASP A 40 -0.09 7.60 -3.51
N LYS A 41 -0.23 6.47 -4.19
CA LYS A 41 0.69 6.05 -5.25
C LYS A 41 0.09 6.18 -6.66
N THR A 42 -1.13 6.70 -6.77
CA THR A 42 -1.85 6.81 -8.03
C THR A 42 -1.08 7.64 -9.04
N SER A 43 -0.64 8.84 -8.65
CA SER A 43 0.12 9.73 -9.53
C SER A 43 1.46 9.13 -10.02
N ARG A 44 2.09 8.27 -9.20
CA ARG A 44 3.31 7.54 -9.60
C ARG A 44 2.99 6.46 -10.63
N ARG A 45 1.90 5.70 -10.43
CA ARG A 45 1.43 4.70 -11.42
C ARG A 45 1.05 5.36 -12.73
N GLU A 46 0.33 6.48 -12.67
CA GLU A 46 -0.03 7.29 -13.85
C GLU A 46 1.20 7.79 -14.61
N LEU A 47 2.22 8.23 -13.88
CA LEU A 47 3.49 8.66 -14.49
C LEU A 47 4.17 7.51 -15.23
N ILE A 48 4.28 6.33 -14.60
CA ILE A 48 4.85 5.14 -15.24
C ILE A 48 4.02 4.71 -16.45
N SER A 49 2.70 4.77 -16.36
CA SER A 49 1.79 4.34 -17.42
C SER A 49 1.84 5.19 -18.69
N LYS A 50 2.49 6.36 -18.66
CA LYS A 50 2.70 7.19 -19.85
C LYS A 50 3.65 6.51 -20.85
N ASP A 51 4.68 5.85 -20.34
CA ASP A 51 5.76 5.29 -21.13
C ASP A 51 5.81 3.77 -21.10
N TYR A 52 5.19 3.15 -20.07
CA TYR A 52 5.24 1.71 -19.82
C TYR A 52 3.88 1.12 -19.51
N ARG A 53 3.65 -0.10 -19.99
CA ARG A 53 2.51 -0.91 -19.61
C ARG A 53 2.83 -1.60 -18.26
N ILE A 54 2.10 -1.29 -17.20
CA ILE A 54 2.21 -2.00 -15.92
C ILE A 54 1.62 -3.40 -16.10
N ILE A 55 2.46 -4.42 -15.99
CA ILE A 55 2.08 -5.83 -16.16
C ILE A 55 1.86 -6.55 -14.83
N LEU A 56 2.49 -6.07 -13.76
CA LEU A 56 2.42 -6.65 -12.43
C LEU A 56 2.58 -5.57 -11.37
N MET A 57 1.82 -5.70 -10.29
CA MET A 57 1.97 -4.88 -9.08
C MET A 57 2.08 -5.78 -7.86
N ALA A 58 2.95 -5.41 -6.91
CA ALA A 58 3.06 -6.05 -5.60
C ALA A 58 3.06 -4.97 -4.51
N GLY A 59 2.36 -5.22 -3.42
CA GLY A 59 2.23 -4.26 -2.33
C GLY A 59 1.61 -4.87 -1.08
N ASP A 60 1.68 -4.16 0.03
CA ASP A 60 1.17 -4.62 1.33
C ASP A 60 -0.12 -3.91 1.77
N GLN A 61 -0.61 -2.99 0.95
CA GLN A 61 -1.83 -2.23 1.20
C GLN A 61 -2.72 -2.20 -0.04
N ILE A 62 -4.03 -2.21 0.13
CA ILE A 62 -4.98 -2.09 -0.98
C ILE A 62 -4.75 -0.82 -1.81
N THR A 63 -4.27 0.25 -1.19
CA THR A 63 -3.93 1.52 -1.84
C THR A 63 -2.65 1.48 -2.67
N ASP A 64 -1.89 0.39 -2.61
CA ASP A 64 -0.81 0.16 -3.56
C ASP A 64 -1.35 -0.12 -4.97
N PHE A 65 -2.57 -0.63 -5.06
CA PHE A 65 -3.24 -1.06 -6.29
C PHE A 65 -4.34 -0.11 -6.74
N ILE A 66 -5.13 0.41 -5.79
CA ILE A 66 -6.35 1.17 -6.04
C ILE A 66 -6.22 2.54 -5.36
N SER A 67 -6.67 3.60 -6.03
CA SER A 67 -6.79 4.92 -5.40
C SER A 67 -7.97 4.91 -4.43
N LEU A 68 -7.70 5.23 -3.17
CA LEU A 68 -8.67 5.28 -2.08
C LEU A 68 -8.36 6.40 -1.12
N ASP A 69 -9.37 7.09 -0.64
CA ASP A 69 -9.25 7.86 0.60
C ASP A 69 -9.38 6.91 1.80
N GLU A 70 -8.25 6.41 2.26
CA GLU A 70 -8.18 5.44 3.35
C GLU A 70 -8.69 5.99 4.70
N SER A 71 -8.88 7.32 4.83
CA SER A 71 -9.38 7.92 6.06
C SER A 71 -10.88 7.72 6.25
N THR A 72 -11.60 7.35 5.20
CA THR A 72 -13.06 7.22 5.19
C THR A 72 -13.56 5.82 4.88
N VAL A 73 -12.70 4.92 4.41
CA VAL A 73 -13.10 3.60 3.91
C VAL A 73 -13.34 2.62 5.06
N SER A 74 -14.55 2.08 5.14
CA SER A 74 -14.94 1.03 6.08
C SER A 74 -14.39 -0.35 5.67
N ILE A 75 -14.47 -1.34 6.59
CA ILE A 75 -14.14 -2.74 6.29
C ILE A 75 -15.01 -3.24 5.11
N GLN A 76 -16.31 -2.96 5.12
CA GLN A 76 -17.24 -3.38 4.09
C GLN A 76 -16.86 -2.82 2.70
N GLN A 77 -16.54 -1.54 2.62
CA GLN A 77 -16.09 -0.91 1.37
C GLN A 77 -14.75 -1.49 0.87
N ARG A 78 -13.81 -1.81 1.77
CA ARG A 78 -12.56 -2.50 1.39
C ARG A 78 -12.83 -3.87 0.81
N LEU A 79 -13.77 -4.63 1.39
CA LEU A 79 -14.19 -5.94 0.89
C LEU A 79 -14.85 -5.84 -0.49
N GLU A 80 -15.76 -4.88 -0.68
CA GLU A 80 -16.43 -4.62 -1.96
C GLU A 80 -15.42 -4.28 -3.05
N LEU A 81 -14.43 -3.44 -2.75
CA LEU A 81 -13.36 -3.10 -3.68
C LEU A 81 -12.47 -4.30 -4.00
N SER A 82 -12.13 -5.11 -3.00
CA SER A 82 -11.39 -6.35 -3.23
C SER A 82 -12.15 -7.30 -4.16
N ASN A 83 -13.45 -7.45 -3.96
CA ASN A 83 -14.31 -8.26 -4.80
C ASN A 83 -14.49 -7.68 -6.21
N LYS A 84 -14.61 -6.35 -6.34
CA LYS A 84 -14.71 -5.68 -7.64
C LYS A 84 -13.52 -5.98 -8.55
N TYR A 85 -12.33 -6.09 -7.97
CA TYR A 85 -11.09 -6.37 -8.70
C TYR A 85 -10.61 -7.81 -8.54
N ARG A 86 -11.53 -8.74 -8.27
CA ARG A 86 -11.20 -10.13 -7.95
C ARG A 86 -10.31 -10.80 -9.00
N ASP A 87 -10.52 -10.51 -10.27
CA ASP A 87 -9.79 -11.14 -11.40
C ASP A 87 -8.35 -10.61 -11.54
N GLU A 88 -8.03 -9.49 -10.90
CA GLU A 88 -6.67 -8.93 -10.89
C GLU A 88 -5.80 -9.60 -9.82
N TRP A 89 -6.39 -10.05 -8.70
CA TRP A 89 -5.67 -10.67 -7.60
C TRP A 89 -5.07 -12.02 -7.97
N GLY A 90 -3.78 -12.21 -7.70
CA GLY A 90 -3.05 -13.43 -8.03
C GLY A 90 -2.67 -13.57 -9.51
N THR A 91 -3.11 -12.66 -10.37
CA THR A 91 -2.76 -12.63 -11.79
C THR A 91 -1.85 -11.46 -12.14
N LYS A 92 -2.26 -10.25 -11.80
CA LYS A 92 -1.49 -9.02 -12.00
C LYS A 92 -1.17 -8.32 -10.69
N TRP A 93 -2.01 -8.51 -9.66
CA TRP A 93 -1.86 -7.86 -8.37
C TRP A 93 -1.55 -8.88 -7.28
N PHE A 94 -0.42 -8.70 -6.62
CA PHE A 94 0.08 -9.60 -5.59
C PHE A 94 0.13 -8.88 -4.24
N MET A 95 -0.79 -9.26 -3.35
CA MET A 95 -0.84 -8.74 -1.99
C MET A 95 0.19 -9.46 -1.12
N ILE A 96 1.15 -8.71 -0.59
CA ILE A 96 2.09 -9.18 0.43
C ILE A 96 1.50 -8.79 1.77
N THR A 97 0.86 -9.73 2.45
CA THR A 97 0.13 -9.44 3.70
C THR A 97 1.04 -8.84 4.76
N ASN A 98 0.61 -7.72 5.33
CA ASN A 98 1.28 -7.04 6.44
C ASN A 98 0.35 -7.00 7.67
N PRO A 99 0.45 -7.98 8.59
CA PRO A 99 -0.38 -8.01 9.78
C PRO A 99 0.10 -7.06 10.89
N MET A 100 1.29 -6.49 10.77
CA MET A 100 1.92 -5.71 11.84
C MET A 100 1.37 -4.29 11.93
N TYR A 101 1.09 -3.66 10.79
CA TYR A 101 0.57 -2.30 10.73
C TYR A 101 -0.03 -2.00 9.35
N GLY A 102 -0.91 -1.02 9.31
CA GLY A 102 -1.49 -0.55 8.05
C GLY A 102 -2.80 0.20 8.25
N LYS A 103 -3.28 0.80 7.19
CA LYS A 103 -4.56 1.53 7.19
C LYS A 103 -5.78 0.62 7.36
N TRP A 104 -5.60 -0.69 7.18
CA TRP A 104 -6.62 -1.69 7.51
C TRP A 104 -7.03 -1.62 8.99
N GLU A 105 -6.09 -1.28 9.87
CA GLU A 105 -6.34 -1.13 11.30
C GLU A 105 -7.31 0.03 11.59
N GLY A 106 -7.15 1.15 10.88
CA GLY A 106 -8.08 2.28 10.98
C GLY A 106 -9.51 1.87 10.62
N ALA A 107 -9.69 1.02 9.62
CA ALA A 107 -11.01 0.54 9.23
C ALA A 107 -11.69 -0.31 10.34
N ILE A 108 -10.92 -1.07 11.13
CA ILE A 108 -11.42 -1.80 12.30
C ILE A 108 -12.00 -0.84 13.35
N TYR A 109 -11.43 0.34 13.48
CA TYR A 109 -11.83 1.36 14.45
C TYR A 109 -12.83 2.39 13.89
N ASN A 110 -13.42 2.13 12.72
CA ASN A 110 -14.21 3.12 11.98
C ASN A 110 -13.46 4.46 11.79
N ASN A 111 -12.14 4.37 11.58
CA ASN A 111 -11.19 5.48 11.45
C ASN A 111 -11.05 6.39 12.68
N ILE A 112 -11.55 5.96 13.84
CA ILE A 112 -11.40 6.63 15.13
C ILE A 112 -10.52 5.76 16.03
N TYR A 113 -9.23 6.12 16.16
CA TYR A 113 -8.29 5.32 16.94
C TYR A 113 -8.64 5.37 18.44
N PRO A 114 -8.68 4.20 19.11
CA PRO A 114 -8.97 4.12 20.53
C PRO A 114 -7.91 4.85 21.37
N SER A 115 -8.35 5.42 22.50
CA SER A 115 -7.47 6.13 23.44
C SER A 115 -6.61 5.19 24.31
N SER A 116 -6.95 3.90 24.40
CA SER A 116 -6.19 2.91 25.17
C SER A 116 -5.86 1.66 24.37
N GLN A 117 -4.77 1.00 24.75
CA GLN A 117 -4.32 -0.25 24.13
C GLN A 117 -5.31 -1.41 24.39
N GLU A 118 -5.94 -1.43 25.56
CA GLU A 118 -6.93 -2.43 25.95
C GLU A 118 -8.13 -2.36 25.01
N LYS A 119 -8.66 -1.15 24.76
CA LYS A 119 -9.78 -0.95 23.84
C LYS A 119 -9.41 -1.28 22.38
N ALA A 120 -8.20 -0.93 21.95
CA ALA A 120 -7.69 -1.30 20.64
C ALA A 120 -7.64 -2.82 20.48
N LYS A 121 -7.15 -3.54 21.50
CA LYS A 121 -7.08 -5.00 21.50
C LYS A 121 -8.47 -5.63 21.43
N GLU A 122 -9.42 -5.15 22.23
CA GLU A 122 -10.81 -5.61 22.21
C GLU A 122 -11.43 -5.49 20.82
N LEU A 123 -11.32 -4.33 20.18
CA LEU A 123 -11.86 -4.09 18.84
C LEU A 123 -11.21 -4.97 17.77
N ARG A 124 -9.90 -5.20 17.87
CA ARG A 124 -9.22 -6.15 16.96
C ARG A 124 -9.76 -7.57 17.12
N PHE A 125 -9.97 -8.04 18.36
CA PHE A 125 -10.55 -9.35 18.60
C PHE A 125 -11.98 -9.46 18.08
N GLN A 126 -12.80 -8.42 18.26
CA GLN A 126 -14.17 -8.39 17.74
C GLN A 126 -14.22 -8.40 16.20
N ALA A 127 -13.19 -7.87 15.54
CA ALA A 127 -13.09 -7.86 14.09
C ALA A 127 -12.59 -9.18 13.50
N LEU A 128 -12.09 -10.10 14.31
CA LEU A 128 -11.73 -11.44 13.85
C LEU A 128 -13.02 -12.24 13.57
N ASP A 129 -13.15 -12.74 12.37
CA ASP A 129 -14.22 -13.68 12.00
C ASP A 129 -13.72 -15.11 12.21
N PRO A 130 -14.17 -15.79 13.26
CA PRO A 130 -13.70 -17.16 13.58
C PRO A 130 -14.42 -18.22 12.73
N LYS A 131 -14.42 -18.07 11.40
CA LYS A 131 -14.93 -19.12 10.51
C LYS A 131 -14.04 -20.34 10.49
#